data_2a7cf267721c3014abf82b9e25a958a6
#
_entry.id   2a7cf267721c3014abf82b9e25a958a6
#
_cell.length_a   1.000
_cell.length_b   1.000
_cell.length_c   1.000
_cell.angle_alpha   90.00
_cell.angle_beta   90.00
_cell.angle_gamma   90.00
#
_symmetry.space_group_name_H-M   'P 1'
#
loop_
_entity.id
_entity.type
_entity.pdbx_description
1 polymer ?
#
loop_
_entity_poly.entity_id
_entity_poly.type
_entity_poly.pdbx_seq_one_letter_code
_entity_poly.pdbx_strand_id
1 'polypeptide(L)'
;KANEMTAVAVAGALVYPEIVALNEAGGQVTFFGIPVVMASYTSSLVPIIVAVWFQSHLQRWLTKILPSAIRNFSVPLLVLLVMVPLTLITVGPVTTTASNGIASLMNMLFEHVPWVAGAVMGACWQVFVMFGVHWGLVPVMIAQYNDPGFSLMAGPIFPAVLAQAAATLGVMIRTRSKKMRELAGPAALSGFLAGITEPGIYGVNLPLKRPFIYGCIGGAAGGVIVAAGNGATTSFVFPSLIGIPALIDHGNLVLVFIGMVVAV
;
A
#
# COMPACT_ATOMS: atom_id res chain seq x y z
N LYS A 1 -24.39 10.45 2.01
CA LYS A 1 -23.67 9.19 2.30
C LYS A 1 -23.93 8.23 1.14
N ALA A 2 -22.94 7.44 0.73
CA ALA A 2 -23.12 6.34 -0.20
C ALA A 2 -23.88 5.19 0.51
N ASN A 3 -24.59 4.38 -0.26
CA ASN A 3 -25.16 3.14 0.25
C ASN A 3 -24.03 2.11 0.40
N GLU A 4 -23.86 1.55 1.58
CA GLU A 4 -22.76 0.64 1.93
C GLU A 4 -22.79 -0.65 1.11
N MET A 5 -23.99 -1.22 0.89
CA MET A 5 -24.14 -2.44 0.10
C MET A 5 -23.73 -2.23 -1.37
N THR A 6 -24.10 -1.08 -1.95
CA THR A 6 -23.71 -0.74 -3.33
C THR A 6 -22.20 -0.46 -3.39
N ALA A 7 -21.59 0.14 -2.36
CA ALA A 7 -20.15 0.34 -2.29
C ALA A 7 -19.39 -0.99 -2.23
N VAL A 8 -19.85 -1.94 -1.42
CA VAL A 8 -19.30 -3.30 -1.36
C VAL A 8 -19.45 -4.02 -2.71
N ALA A 9 -20.58 -3.84 -3.41
CA ALA A 9 -20.78 -4.43 -4.73
C ALA A 9 -19.84 -3.84 -5.79
N VAL A 10 -19.59 -2.52 -5.77
CA VAL A 10 -18.59 -1.88 -6.64
C VAL A 10 -17.18 -2.43 -6.34
N ALA A 11 -16.82 -2.52 -5.06
CA ALA A 11 -15.53 -3.09 -4.65
C ALA A 11 -15.39 -4.55 -5.10
N GLY A 12 -16.43 -5.37 -4.88
CA GLY A 12 -16.45 -6.77 -5.30
C GLY A 12 -16.31 -6.97 -6.81
N ALA A 13 -16.92 -6.08 -7.61
CA ALA A 13 -16.77 -6.11 -9.05
C ALA A 13 -15.32 -5.81 -9.51
N LEU A 14 -14.61 -4.89 -8.83
CA LEU A 14 -13.24 -4.55 -9.18
C LEU A 14 -12.22 -5.67 -8.84
N VAL A 15 -12.54 -6.50 -7.86
CA VAL A 15 -11.70 -7.66 -7.45
C VAL A 15 -12.26 -9.00 -7.94
N TYR A 16 -13.21 -8.97 -8.88
CA TYR A 16 -13.79 -10.18 -9.43
C TYR A 16 -12.72 -11.01 -10.17
N PRO A 17 -12.72 -12.36 -10.02
CA PRO A 17 -11.63 -13.19 -10.52
C PRO A 17 -11.27 -12.99 -11.99
N GLU A 18 -12.27 -12.78 -12.86
CA GLU A 18 -12.04 -12.55 -14.29
C GLU A 18 -11.37 -11.19 -14.56
N ILE A 19 -11.69 -10.16 -13.77
CA ILE A 19 -11.01 -8.85 -13.86
C ILE A 19 -9.55 -8.99 -13.41
N VAL A 20 -9.30 -9.75 -12.36
CA VAL A 20 -7.94 -10.05 -11.87
C VAL A 20 -7.16 -10.85 -12.91
N ALA A 21 -7.76 -11.90 -13.48
CA ALA A 21 -7.15 -12.72 -14.53
C ALA A 21 -6.81 -11.92 -15.80
N LEU A 22 -7.68 -10.98 -16.20
CA LEU A 22 -7.40 -10.06 -17.32
C LEU A 22 -6.20 -9.17 -17.05
N ASN A 23 -6.02 -8.72 -15.79
CA ASN A 23 -4.85 -7.94 -15.39
C ASN A 23 -3.56 -8.78 -15.45
N GLU A 24 -3.59 -10.02 -14.99
CA GLU A 24 -2.45 -10.94 -14.99
C GLU A 24 -2.06 -11.39 -16.41
N ALA A 25 -3.02 -11.51 -17.32
CA ALA A 25 -2.78 -11.89 -18.69
C ALA A 25 -2.02 -10.84 -19.53
N GLY A 26 -1.91 -9.58 -19.05
CA GLY A 26 -1.10 -8.51 -19.67
C GLY A 26 -1.57 -8.07 -21.07
N GLY A 27 -2.79 -8.44 -21.47
CA GLY A 27 -3.37 -8.08 -22.75
C GLY A 27 -3.94 -6.65 -22.79
N GLN A 28 -4.09 -6.09 -24.00
CA GLN A 28 -4.84 -4.84 -24.15
C GLN A 28 -6.33 -5.12 -23.96
N VAL A 29 -6.87 -4.67 -22.84
CA VAL A 29 -8.29 -4.77 -22.54
C VAL A 29 -8.97 -3.48 -22.96
N THR A 30 -10.09 -3.60 -23.67
CA THR A 30 -10.92 -2.44 -24.05
C THR A 30 -12.35 -2.61 -23.57
N PHE A 31 -12.94 -1.53 -23.07
CA PHE A 31 -14.35 -1.46 -22.74
C PHE A 31 -15.05 -0.57 -23.75
N PHE A 32 -15.89 -1.16 -24.62
CA PHE A 32 -16.53 -0.47 -25.77
C PHE A 32 -15.53 0.33 -26.63
N GLY A 33 -14.32 -0.23 -26.88
CA GLY A 33 -13.28 0.43 -27.68
C GLY A 33 -12.43 1.44 -26.92
N ILE A 34 -12.74 1.72 -25.65
CA ILE A 34 -11.92 2.58 -24.79
C ILE A 34 -10.86 1.69 -24.11
N PRO A 35 -9.56 2.01 -24.23
CA PRO A 35 -8.52 1.21 -23.60
C PRO A 35 -8.66 1.30 -22.07
N VAL A 36 -8.63 0.15 -21.41
CA VAL A 36 -8.66 0.02 -19.95
C VAL A 36 -7.26 -0.33 -19.50
N VAL A 37 -6.69 0.50 -18.65
CA VAL A 37 -5.42 0.18 -17.99
C VAL A 37 -5.77 -0.61 -16.72
N MET A 38 -5.46 -1.89 -16.77
CA MET A 38 -5.71 -2.77 -15.62
C MET A 38 -4.73 -2.44 -14.49
N ALA A 39 -5.24 -2.37 -13.27
CA ALA A 39 -4.47 -2.14 -12.04
C ALA A 39 -4.79 -3.21 -11.01
N SER A 40 -3.88 -3.45 -10.08
CA SER A 40 -4.13 -4.36 -8.96
C SER A 40 -5.06 -3.70 -7.94
N TYR A 41 -6.36 -3.93 -8.08
CA TYR A 41 -7.38 -3.40 -7.16
C TYR A 41 -7.44 -4.19 -5.84
N THR A 42 -6.91 -5.42 -5.81
CA THR A 42 -6.94 -6.29 -4.63
C THR A 42 -6.12 -5.76 -3.47
N SER A 43 -5.11 -4.94 -3.76
CA SER A 43 -4.12 -4.48 -2.79
C SER A 43 -4.13 -2.96 -2.59
N SER A 44 -5.06 -2.24 -3.21
CA SER A 44 -5.13 -0.78 -3.15
C SER A 44 -6.46 -0.29 -2.58
N LEU A 45 -6.40 0.56 -1.54
CA LEU A 45 -7.59 1.17 -0.93
C LEU A 45 -8.04 2.46 -1.64
N VAL A 46 -7.13 3.17 -2.30
CA VAL A 46 -7.45 4.45 -2.93
C VAL A 46 -8.49 4.33 -4.03
N PRO A 47 -8.40 3.36 -4.97
CA PRO A 47 -9.40 3.21 -6.00
C PRO A 47 -10.81 3.11 -5.47
N ILE A 48 -11.03 2.30 -4.42
CA ILE A 48 -12.37 2.13 -3.86
C ILE A 48 -12.85 3.37 -3.09
N ILE A 49 -11.96 4.08 -2.39
CA ILE A 49 -12.32 5.33 -1.68
C ILE A 49 -12.78 6.38 -2.69
N VAL A 50 -12.02 6.56 -3.78
CA VAL A 50 -12.36 7.49 -4.87
C VAL A 50 -13.66 7.07 -5.56
N ALA A 51 -13.80 5.78 -5.87
CA ALA A 51 -15.01 5.24 -6.48
C ALA A 51 -16.24 5.48 -5.59
N VAL A 52 -16.16 5.21 -4.29
CA VAL A 52 -17.28 5.42 -3.34
C VAL A 52 -17.60 6.92 -3.18
N TRP A 53 -16.60 7.79 -3.26
CA TRP A 53 -16.84 9.24 -3.27
C TRP A 53 -17.67 9.65 -4.50
N PHE A 54 -17.29 9.25 -5.71
CA PHE A 54 -18.06 9.48 -6.94
C PHE A 54 -19.44 8.80 -6.88
N GLN A 55 -19.48 7.54 -6.42
CA GLN A 55 -20.72 6.81 -6.20
C GLN A 55 -21.70 7.60 -5.34
N SER A 56 -21.25 8.22 -4.26
CA SER A 56 -22.11 9.00 -3.37
C SER A 56 -22.82 10.16 -4.07
N HIS A 57 -22.17 10.76 -5.08
CA HIS A 57 -22.72 11.84 -5.88
C HIS A 57 -23.70 11.30 -6.92
N LEU A 58 -23.29 10.27 -7.66
CA LEU A 58 -24.14 9.62 -8.66
C LEU A 58 -25.42 9.06 -8.05
N GLN A 59 -25.30 8.36 -6.93
CA GLN A 59 -26.44 7.77 -6.22
C GLN A 59 -27.43 8.84 -5.77
N ARG A 60 -26.96 9.95 -5.19
CA ARG A 60 -27.82 11.07 -4.78
C ARG A 60 -28.55 11.69 -5.96
N TRP A 61 -27.87 11.84 -7.09
CA TRP A 61 -28.44 12.38 -8.32
C TRP A 61 -29.53 11.44 -8.88
N LEU A 62 -29.24 10.14 -9.02
CA LEU A 62 -30.18 9.14 -9.48
C LEU A 62 -31.42 9.03 -8.56
N THR A 63 -31.21 9.12 -7.24
CA THR A 63 -32.32 9.05 -6.26
C THR A 63 -33.27 10.23 -6.39
N LYS A 64 -32.84 11.39 -6.88
CA LYS A 64 -33.67 12.56 -7.11
C LYS A 64 -34.51 12.46 -8.41
N ILE A 65 -33.96 11.83 -9.44
CA ILE A 65 -34.55 11.77 -10.78
C ILE A 65 -35.50 10.58 -10.91
N LEU A 66 -35.15 9.44 -10.33
CA LEU A 66 -35.90 8.20 -10.51
C LEU A 66 -37.21 8.17 -9.69
N PRO A 67 -38.35 7.72 -10.29
CA PRO A 67 -39.59 7.50 -9.58
C PRO A 67 -39.43 6.51 -8.41
N SER A 68 -40.17 6.73 -7.33
CA SER A 68 -40.11 5.90 -6.12
C SER A 68 -40.38 4.42 -6.38
N ALA A 69 -41.24 4.10 -7.34
CA ALA A 69 -41.62 2.73 -7.66
C ALA A 69 -40.47 1.84 -8.15
N ILE A 70 -39.47 2.41 -8.85
CA ILE A 70 -38.36 1.66 -9.42
C ILE A 70 -37.02 1.97 -8.76
N ARG A 71 -36.96 2.96 -7.87
CA ARG A 71 -35.75 3.52 -7.29
C ARG A 71 -34.89 2.48 -6.59
N ASN A 72 -35.50 1.59 -5.80
CA ASN A 72 -34.75 0.60 -4.99
C ASN A 72 -33.96 -0.40 -5.83
N PHE A 73 -34.41 -0.70 -7.04
CA PHE A 73 -33.75 -1.60 -7.97
C PHE A 73 -32.85 -0.83 -8.94
N SER A 74 -33.35 0.26 -9.53
CA SER A 74 -32.67 0.96 -10.62
C SER A 74 -31.47 1.76 -10.13
N VAL A 75 -31.48 2.32 -8.91
CA VAL A 75 -30.34 3.11 -8.40
C VAL A 75 -29.11 2.22 -8.22
N PRO A 76 -29.14 1.08 -7.50
CA PRO A 76 -27.98 0.21 -7.41
C PRO A 76 -27.49 -0.30 -8.76
N LEU A 77 -28.41 -0.71 -9.65
CA LEU A 77 -28.07 -1.19 -10.98
C LEU A 77 -27.31 -0.15 -11.80
N LEU A 78 -27.84 1.07 -11.90
CA LEU A 78 -27.22 2.15 -12.66
C LEU A 78 -25.89 2.62 -12.03
N VAL A 79 -25.82 2.61 -10.70
CA VAL A 79 -24.56 2.92 -10.01
C VAL A 79 -23.48 1.89 -10.36
N LEU A 80 -23.79 0.60 -10.32
CA LEU A 80 -22.82 -0.45 -10.70
C LEU A 80 -22.42 -0.33 -12.18
N LEU A 81 -23.40 -0.16 -13.05
CA LEU A 81 -23.18 -0.05 -14.50
C LEU A 81 -22.26 1.12 -14.88
N VAL A 82 -22.32 2.21 -14.14
CA VAL A 82 -21.50 3.41 -14.40
C VAL A 82 -20.20 3.37 -13.60
N MET A 83 -20.24 3.03 -12.32
CA MET A 83 -19.08 3.15 -11.44
C MET A 83 -18.00 2.12 -11.71
N VAL A 84 -18.35 0.88 -12.08
CA VAL A 84 -17.35 -0.15 -12.36
C VAL A 84 -16.53 0.22 -13.60
N PRO A 85 -17.10 0.49 -14.78
CA PRO A 85 -16.33 0.93 -15.95
C PRO A 85 -15.59 2.24 -15.70
N LEU A 86 -16.23 3.22 -15.05
CA LEU A 86 -15.60 4.51 -14.76
C LEU A 86 -14.34 4.32 -13.90
N THR A 87 -14.41 3.48 -12.88
CA THR A 87 -13.25 3.18 -12.02
C THR A 87 -12.13 2.50 -12.80
N LEU A 88 -12.45 1.54 -13.64
CA LEU A 88 -11.47 0.85 -14.49
C LEU A 88 -10.80 1.78 -15.50
N ILE A 89 -11.57 2.72 -16.10
CA ILE A 89 -11.04 3.64 -17.12
C ILE A 89 -10.26 4.82 -16.52
N THR A 90 -10.63 5.29 -15.32
CA THR A 90 -10.04 6.51 -14.74
C THR A 90 -9.07 6.21 -13.60
N VAL A 91 -9.50 5.45 -12.61
CA VAL A 91 -8.72 5.23 -11.39
C VAL A 91 -7.55 4.30 -11.64
N GLY A 92 -7.73 3.27 -12.46
CA GLY A 92 -6.66 2.35 -12.87
C GLY A 92 -5.48 3.10 -13.50
N PRO A 93 -5.68 3.83 -14.60
CA PRO A 93 -4.63 4.62 -15.25
C PRO A 93 -3.92 5.61 -14.32
N VAL A 94 -4.68 6.34 -13.49
CA VAL A 94 -4.12 7.32 -12.55
C VAL A 94 -3.23 6.62 -11.52
N THR A 95 -3.70 5.52 -10.94
CA THR A 95 -2.92 4.76 -9.95
C THR A 95 -1.66 4.17 -10.57
N THR A 96 -1.76 3.59 -11.77
CA THR A 96 -0.60 3.01 -12.48
C THR A 96 0.42 4.08 -12.84
N THR A 97 -0.03 5.24 -13.37
CA THR A 97 0.87 6.34 -13.71
C THR A 97 1.59 6.89 -12.47
N ALA A 98 0.87 7.06 -11.36
CA ALA A 98 1.46 7.50 -10.09
C ALA A 98 2.49 6.47 -9.59
N SER A 99 2.16 5.18 -9.62
CA SER A 99 3.06 4.10 -9.21
C SER A 99 4.33 4.05 -10.05
N ASN A 100 4.21 4.13 -11.38
CA ASN A 100 5.34 4.15 -12.29
C ASN A 100 6.22 5.40 -12.11
N GLY A 101 5.61 6.57 -11.84
CA GLY A 101 6.34 7.79 -11.52
C GLY A 101 7.16 7.68 -10.24
N ILE A 102 6.58 7.09 -9.20
CA ILE A 102 7.29 6.81 -7.94
C ILE A 102 8.42 5.81 -8.17
N ALA A 103 8.18 4.73 -8.91
CA ALA A 103 9.19 3.73 -9.21
C ALA A 103 10.39 4.32 -9.98
N SER A 104 10.12 5.14 -11.01
CA SER A 104 11.17 5.83 -11.77
C SER A 104 11.97 6.80 -10.91
N LEU A 105 11.29 7.57 -10.06
CA LEU A 105 11.95 8.48 -9.10
C LEU A 105 12.84 7.71 -8.13
N MET A 106 12.35 6.60 -7.58
CA MET A 106 13.11 5.78 -6.65
C MET A 106 14.32 5.15 -7.30
N ASN A 107 14.21 4.61 -8.53
CA ASN A 107 15.35 4.11 -9.29
C ASN A 107 16.43 5.21 -9.44
N MET A 108 16.04 6.38 -9.92
CA MET A 108 16.96 7.51 -10.10
C MET A 108 17.65 7.91 -8.77
N LEU A 109 16.90 7.93 -7.65
CA LEU A 109 17.47 8.27 -6.34
C LEU A 109 18.46 7.20 -5.86
N PHE A 110 18.15 5.90 -6.04
CA PHE A 110 19.08 4.82 -5.66
C PHE A 110 20.36 4.81 -6.51
N GLU A 111 20.28 5.20 -7.77
CA GLU A 111 21.44 5.31 -8.66
C GLU A 111 22.38 6.48 -8.29
N HIS A 112 21.81 7.64 -7.89
CA HIS A 112 22.60 8.86 -7.71
C HIS A 112 22.86 9.22 -6.24
N VAL A 113 21.88 8.98 -5.36
CA VAL A 113 21.91 9.42 -3.95
C VAL A 113 21.28 8.36 -3.04
N PRO A 114 21.88 7.14 -2.90
CA PRO A 114 21.27 6.01 -2.23
C PRO A 114 20.75 6.30 -0.81
N TRP A 115 21.48 7.09 -0.02
CA TRP A 115 21.07 7.44 1.33
C TRP A 115 19.82 8.32 1.38
N VAL A 116 19.62 9.21 0.39
CA VAL A 116 18.37 9.97 0.25
C VAL A 116 17.23 9.03 -0.15
N ALA A 117 17.48 8.13 -1.10
CA ALA A 117 16.52 7.11 -1.50
C ALA A 117 16.08 6.26 -0.29
N GLY A 118 17.04 5.83 0.54
CA GLY A 118 16.78 5.11 1.78
C GLY A 118 15.93 5.91 2.78
N ALA A 119 16.21 7.21 2.93
CA ALA A 119 15.42 8.10 3.77
C ALA A 119 13.96 8.19 3.26
N VAL A 120 13.79 8.40 1.96
CA VAL A 120 12.46 8.53 1.33
C VAL A 120 11.69 7.21 1.42
N MET A 121 12.33 6.07 1.10
CA MET A 121 11.70 4.76 1.25
C MET A 121 11.30 4.49 2.70
N GLY A 122 12.22 4.72 3.65
CA GLY A 122 11.98 4.52 5.07
C GLY A 122 10.86 5.40 5.63
N ALA A 123 10.80 6.67 5.23
CA ALA A 123 9.76 7.61 5.66
C ALA A 123 8.41 7.35 5.01
N CYS A 124 8.42 7.14 3.69
CA CYS A 124 7.20 7.19 2.87
C CYS A 124 6.61 5.82 2.57
N TRP A 125 7.31 4.71 2.84
CA TRP A 125 6.80 3.38 2.54
C TRP A 125 5.39 3.14 3.06
N GLN A 126 5.12 3.50 4.31
CA GLN A 126 3.80 3.29 4.89
C GLN A 126 2.73 4.23 4.29
N VAL A 127 3.15 5.40 3.82
CA VAL A 127 2.28 6.27 3.04
C VAL A 127 1.98 5.62 1.69
N PHE A 128 2.98 5.05 1.02
CA PHE A 128 2.77 4.31 -0.24
C PHE A 128 1.85 3.11 -0.04
N VAL A 129 1.99 2.39 1.09
CA VAL A 129 1.08 1.30 1.46
C VAL A 129 -0.35 1.81 1.63
N MET A 130 -0.56 2.90 2.36
CA MET A 130 -1.89 3.50 2.57
C MET A 130 -2.59 3.86 1.25
N PHE A 131 -1.83 4.38 0.28
CA PHE A 131 -2.34 4.73 -1.05
C PHE A 131 -2.31 3.54 -2.03
N GLY A 132 -1.76 2.40 -1.66
CA GLY A 132 -1.64 1.23 -2.51
C GLY A 132 -0.66 1.37 -3.68
N VAL A 133 0.06 2.50 -3.77
CA VAL A 133 1.03 2.77 -4.85
C VAL A 133 2.32 1.96 -4.71
N HIS A 134 2.60 1.40 -3.51
CA HIS A 134 3.73 0.50 -3.27
C HIS A 134 3.74 -0.73 -4.19
N TRP A 135 2.57 -1.18 -4.66
CA TRP A 135 2.47 -2.29 -5.62
C TRP A 135 3.07 -1.96 -6.98
N GLY A 136 3.24 -0.68 -7.33
CA GLY A 136 3.99 -0.29 -8.51
C GLY A 136 5.51 -0.44 -8.35
N LEU A 137 6.02 -0.46 -7.12
CA LEU A 137 7.44 -0.70 -6.82
C LEU A 137 7.79 -2.21 -6.84
N VAL A 138 6.82 -3.07 -6.53
CA VAL A 138 7.04 -4.53 -6.45
C VAL A 138 7.56 -5.13 -7.76
N PRO A 139 6.98 -4.87 -8.95
CA PRO A 139 7.52 -5.37 -10.22
C PRO A 139 8.96 -4.92 -10.48
N VAL A 140 9.33 -3.69 -10.09
CA VAL A 140 10.68 -3.18 -10.22
C VAL A 140 11.64 -3.96 -9.32
N MET A 141 11.28 -4.21 -8.06
CA MET A 141 12.07 -5.03 -7.15
C MET A 141 12.21 -6.47 -7.67
N ILE A 142 11.13 -7.06 -8.21
CA ILE A 142 11.16 -8.41 -8.79
C ILE A 142 12.10 -8.46 -10.00
N ALA A 143 12.09 -7.45 -10.88
CA ALA A 143 13.03 -7.36 -11.98
C ALA A 143 14.49 -7.28 -11.49
N GLN A 144 14.75 -6.53 -10.42
CA GLN A 144 16.08 -6.42 -9.80
C GLN A 144 16.58 -7.74 -9.19
N TYR A 145 15.69 -8.63 -8.74
CA TYR A 145 16.10 -9.97 -8.29
C TYR A 145 16.56 -10.88 -9.44
N ASN A 146 16.08 -10.64 -10.65
CA ASN A 146 16.56 -11.35 -11.84
C ASN A 146 17.89 -10.79 -12.35
N ASP A 147 18.04 -9.47 -12.34
CA ASP A 147 19.26 -8.75 -12.72
C ASP A 147 19.30 -7.40 -11.98
N PRO A 148 20.26 -7.15 -11.09
CA PRO A 148 21.55 -7.84 -10.79
C PRO A 148 21.49 -8.97 -9.75
N GLY A 149 20.33 -9.48 -9.36
CA GLY A 149 20.18 -10.55 -8.35
C GLY A 149 19.85 -10.06 -6.94
N PHE A 150 19.69 -8.75 -6.74
CA PHE A 150 19.32 -8.13 -5.47
C PHE A 150 18.58 -6.80 -5.68
N SER A 151 17.81 -6.37 -4.68
CA SER A 151 17.11 -5.08 -4.71
C SER A 151 17.53 -4.16 -3.57
N LEU A 152 18.19 -3.06 -3.92
CA LEU A 152 18.53 -1.97 -2.98
C LEU A 152 17.29 -1.23 -2.48
N MET A 153 16.21 -1.21 -3.25
CA MET A 153 14.96 -0.59 -2.84
C MET A 153 14.30 -1.31 -1.68
N ALA A 154 14.44 -2.64 -1.63
CA ALA A 154 13.77 -3.46 -0.64
C ALA A 154 14.42 -3.40 0.74
N GLY A 155 15.73 -3.15 0.83
CA GLY A 155 16.45 -3.06 2.10
C GLY A 155 15.87 -2.03 3.08
N PRO A 156 15.73 -0.75 2.70
CA PRO A 156 15.19 0.31 3.56
C PRO A 156 13.71 0.15 3.96
N ILE A 157 12.99 -0.78 3.35
CA ILE A 157 11.60 -1.08 3.72
C ILE A 157 11.54 -1.79 5.09
N PHE A 158 12.56 -2.58 5.43
CA PHE A 158 12.62 -3.27 6.73
C PHE A 158 12.55 -2.30 7.91
N PRO A 159 13.44 -1.29 8.03
CA PRO A 159 13.31 -0.28 9.09
C PRO A 159 11.97 0.46 9.04
N ALA A 160 11.40 0.74 7.87
CA ALA A 160 10.10 1.40 7.76
C ALA A 160 8.97 0.58 8.41
N VAL A 161 8.94 -0.72 8.15
CA VAL A 161 7.92 -1.64 8.69
C VAL A 161 8.14 -1.85 10.19
N LEU A 162 9.38 -2.10 10.63
CA LEU A 162 9.72 -2.32 12.03
C LEU A 162 9.44 -1.07 12.88
N ALA A 163 9.71 0.13 12.36
CA ALA A 163 9.40 1.40 13.03
C ALA A 163 7.89 1.57 13.29
N GLN A 164 7.04 1.23 12.33
CA GLN A 164 5.59 1.30 12.53
C GLN A 164 5.10 0.24 13.51
N ALA A 165 5.65 -0.96 13.46
CA ALA A 165 5.35 -2.01 14.44
C ALA A 165 5.78 -1.59 15.85
N ALA A 166 6.96 -0.98 16.00
CA ALA A 166 7.48 -0.45 17.26
C ALA A 166 6.63 0.71 17.79
N ALA A 167 6.20 1.64 16.92
CA ALA A 167 5.29 2.70 17.30
C ALA A 167 3.95 2.16 17.84
N THR A 168 3.42 1.10 17.21
CA THR A 168 2.20 0.40 17.66
C THR A 168 2.43 -0.29 19.01
N LEU A 169 3.58 -0.94 19.19
CA LEU A 169 3.98 -1.56 20.47
C LEU A 169 4.12 -0.50 21.57
N GLY A 170 4.72 0.65 21.28
CA GLY A 170 4.82 1.78 22.19
C GLY A 170 3.45 2.26 22.68
N VAL A 171 2.44 2.30 21.78
CA VAL A 171 1.06 2.60 22.15
C VAL A 171 0.51 1.52 23.07
N MET A 172 0.72 0.23 22.77
CA MET A 172 0.27 -0.87 23.61
C MET A 172 0.80 -0.75 25.06
N ILE A 173 2.10 -0.46 25.18
CA ILE A 173 2.76 -0.35 26.51
C ILE A 173 2.25 0.87 27.29
N ARG A 174 2.07 2.01 26.60
CA ARG A 174 1.78 3.29 27.26
C ARG A 174 0.29 3.58 27.46
N THR A 175 -0.59 2.90 26.73
CA THR A 175 -2.02 3.16 26.83
C THR A 175 -2.63 2.64 28.14
N ARG A 176 -3.54 3.43 28.73
CA ARG A 176 -4.37 3.01 29.88
C ARG A 176 -5.67 2.33 29.43
N SER A 177 -6.04 2.43 28.17
CA SER A 177 -7.25 1.83 27.61
C SER A 177 -7.04 0.34 27.35
N LYS A 178 -7.80 -0.53 28.04
CA LYS A 178 -7.77 -1.97 27.82
C LYS A 178 -8.10 -2.32 26.35
N LYS A 179 -9.13 -1.69 25.78
CA LYS A 179 -9.53 -1.86 24.38
C LYS A 179 -8.39 -1.52 23.40
N MET A 180 -7.67 -0.41 23.64
CA MET A 180 -6.56 -0.01 22.79
C MET A 180 -5.38 -0.99 22.91
N ARG A 181 -5.12 -1.51 24.11
CA ARG A 181 -4.05 -2.49 24.34
C ARG A 181 -4.33 -3.82 23.63
N GLU A 182 -5.58 -4.29 23.71
CA GLU A 182 -6.04 -5.51 23.04
C GLU A 182 -5.97 -5.39 21.51
N LEU A 183 -6.14 -4.20 20.97
CA LEU A 183 -5.99 -3.92 19.54
C LEU A 183 -4.51 -3.79 19.13
N ALA A 184 -3.73 -3.02 19.88
CA ALA A 184 -2.36 -2.67 19.51
C ALA A 184 -1.37 -3.85 19.66
N GLY A 185 -1.59 -4.76 20.62
CA GLY A 185 -0.70 -5.92 20.84
C GLY A 185 -0.60 -6.84 19.63
N PRO A 186 -1.70 -7.47 19.21
CA PRO A 186 -1.71 -8.32 18.01
C PRO A 186 -1.29 -7.58 16.75
N ALA A 187 -1.65 -6.29 16.61
CA ALA A 187 -1.27 -5.47 15.46
C ALA A 187 0.25 -5.22 15.40
N ALA A 188 0.89 -4.94 16.54
CA ALA A 188 2.36 -4.82 16.61
C ALA A 188 3.05 -6.15 16.29
N LEU A 189 2.54 -7.25 16.83
CA LEU A 189 3.09 -8.58 16.58
C LEU A 189 2.99 -8.95 15.09
N SER A 190 1.86 -8.66 14.45
CA SER A 190 1.67 -8.84 13.00
C SER A 190 2.73 -8.05 12.19
N GLY A 191 2.98 -6.79 12.55
CA GLY A 191 4.00 -5.96 11.91
C GLY A 191 5.41 -6.54 12.08
N PHE A 192 5.78 -6.94 13.30
CA PHE A 192 7.12 -7.49 13.56
C PHE A 192 7.34 -8.85 12.91
N LEU A 193 6.39 -9.78 12.99
CA LEU A 193 6.59 -11.16 12.53
C LEU A 193 6.28 -11.33 11.03
N ALA A 194 5.18 -10.76 10.57
CA ALA A 194 4.69 -10.98 9.21
C ALA A 194 4.94 -9.78 8.26
N GLY A 195 5.37 -8.62 8.78
CA GLY A 195 5.52 -7.41 7.97
C GLY A 195 4.18 -6.77 7.58
N ILE A 196 3.07 -7.23 8.17
CA ILE A 196 1.73 -6.72 7.89
C ILE A 196 1.43 -5.60 8.89
N THR A 197 1.55 -4.36 8.43
CA THR A 197 1.44 -3.15 9.26
C THR A 197 0.05 -2.52 9.24
N GLU A 198 -0.83 -2.89 8.32
CA GLU A 198 -2.14 -2.29 8.12
C GLU A 198 -3.01 -2.28 9.40
N PRO A 199 -3.09 -3.36 10.20
CA PRO A 199 -3.85 -3.33 11.46
C PRO A 199 -3.31 -2.30 12.45
N GLY A 200 -1.97 -2.16 12.54
CA GLY A 200 -1.30 -1.15 13.36
C GLY A 200 -1.52 0.27 12.83
N ILE A 201 -1.38 0.47 11.53
CA ILE A 201 -1.56 1.77 10.89
C ILE A 201 -2.99 2.26 11.05
N TYR A 202 -3.98 1.50 10.55
CA TYR A 202 -5.36 1.97 10.52
C TYR A 202 -6.04 1.89 11.88
N GLY A 203 -5.71 0.88 12.70
CA GLY A 203 -6.33 0.69 14.01
C GLY A 203 -5.72 1.55 15.11
N VAL A 204 -4.45 1.91 15.03
CA VAL A 204 -3.70 2.51 16.14
C VAL A 204 -2.95 3.78 15.74
N ASN A 205 -1.97 3.68 14.82
CA ASN A 205 -1.00 4.74 14.59
C ASN A 205 -1.62 5.96 13.91
N LEU A 206 -2.40 5.73 12.86
CA LEU A 206 -3.03 6.81 12.07
C LEU A 206 -4.14 7.55 12.86
N PRO A 207 -5.07 6.87 13.57
CA PRO A 207 -6.04 7.54 14.44
C PRO A 207 -5.39 8.41 15.52
N LEU A 208 -4.26 7.97 16.08
CA LEU A 208 -3.50 8.71 17.08
C LEU A 208 -2.54 9.75 16.48
N LYS A 209 -2.29 9.72 15.17
CA LYS A 209 -1.40 10.60 14.37
C LYS A 209 0.07 10.54 14.79
N ARG A 210 0.40 10.85 16.04
CA ARG A 210 1.79 10.90 16.55
C ARG A 210 2.56 9.59 16.35
N PRO A 211 2.03 8.41 16.72
CA PRO A 211 2.76 7.15 16.50
C PRO A 211 3.07 6.91 15.03
N PHE A 212 2.15 7.27 14.13
CA PHE A 212 2.39 7.16 12.68
C PHE A 212 3.57 8.02 12.23
N ILE A 213 3.62 9.29 12.68
CA ILE A 213 4.72 10.22 12.36
C ILE A 213 6.05 9.71 12.93
N TYR A 214 6.06 9.23 14.17
CA TYR A 214 7.27 8.68 14.78
C TYR A 214 7.77 7.44 14.04
N GLY A 215 6.87 6.55 13.61
CA GLY A 215 7.23 5.42 12.76
C GLY A 215 7.83 5.85 11.41
N CYS A 216 7.30 6.92 10.78
CA CYS A 216 7.89 7.46 9.56
C CYS A 216 9.30 8.07 9.80
N ILE A 217 9.50 8.77 10.91
CA ILE A 217 10.81 9.35 11.26
C ILE A 217 11.83 8.25 11.58
N GLY A 218 11.44 7.26 12.40
CA GLY A 218 12.28 6.10 12.70
C GLY A 218 12.63 5.31 11.44
N GLY A 219 11.63 5.06 10.59
CA GLY A 219 11.84 4.43 9.29
C GLY A 219 12.81 5.19 8.39
N ALA A 220 12.70 6.54 8.34
CA ALA A 220 13.64 7.39 7.59
C ALA A 220 15.08 7.24 8.12
N ALA A 221 15.27 7.36 9.42
CA ALA A 221 16.60 7.26 10.05
C ALA A 221 17.23 5.88 9.79
N GLY A 222 16.47 4.81 10.02
CA GLY A 222 16.91 3.45 9.73
C GLY A 222 17.16 3.22 8.24
N GLY A 223 16.28 3.75 7.38
CA GLY A 223 16.41 3.64 5.93
C GLY A 223 17.67 4.29 5.36
N VAL A 224 18.07 5.46 5.89
CA VAL A 224 19.37 6.10 5.57
C VAL A 224 20.52 5.16 5.86
N ILE A 225 20.54 4.58 7.06
CA ILE A 225 21.66 3.73 7.52
C ILE A 225 21.74 2.45 6.69
N VAL A 226 20.59 1.81 6.43
CA VAL A 226 20.53 0.60 5.59
C VAL A 226 20.99 0.89 4.17
N ALA A 227 20.55 1.98 3.58
CA ALA A 227 20.95 2.36 2.22
C ALA A 227 22.43 2.75 2.16
N ALA A 228 22.97 3.46 3.18
CA ALA A 228 24.39 3.77 3.27
C ALA A 228 25.27 2.50 3.40
N GLY A 229 24.71 1.43 3.97
CA GLY A 229 25.33 0.11 4.02
C GLY A 229 25.13 -0.74 2.76
N ASN A 230 24.51 -0.22 1.71
CA ASN A 230 24.07 -0.97 0.52
C ASN A 230 23.25 -2.21 0.90
N GLY A 231 22.44 -2.10 1.96
CA GLY A 231 21.56 -3.17 2.40
C GLY A 231 20.47 -3.44 1.36
N ALA A 232 20.45 -4.66 0.85
CA ALA A 232 19.52 -5.11 -0.17
C ALA A 232 18.94 -6.47 0.20
N THR A 233 17.81 -6.82 -0.38
CA THR A 233 17.30 -8.19 -0.31
C THR A 233 17.65 -8.96 -1.58
N THR A 234 17.86 -10.27 -1.46
CA THR A 234 18.15 -11.17 -2.58
C THR A 234 16.93 -11.92 -3.09
N SER A 235 15.79 -11.74 -2.41
CA SER A 235 14.51 -12.35 -2.77
C SER A 235 13.35 -11.48 -2.31
N PHE A 236 12.18 -11.67 -2.91
CA PHE A 236 10.96 -11.00 -2.49
C PHE A 236 10.44 -11.62 -1.20
N VAL A 237 10.49 -10.86 -0.13
CA VAL A 237 9.94 -11.21 1.18
C VAL A 237 9.19 -10.04 1.77
N PHE A 238 8.20 -10.32 2.63
CA PHE A 238 7.59 -9.26 3.44
C PHE A 238 8.59 -8.78 4.49
N PRO A 239 8.87 -7.46 4.55
CA PRO A 239 9.82 -6.87 5.50
C PRO A 239 9.37 -7.12 6.95
N SER A 240 10.07 -8.01 7.64
CA SER A 240 9.70 -8.49 8.98
C SER A 240 10.92 -9.11 9.67
N LEU A 241 10.82 -9.45 10.95
CA LEU A 241 11.89 -10.20 11.63
C LEU A 241 12.13 -11.57 10.98
N ILE A 242 11.06 -12.21 10.46
CA ILE A 242 11.18 -13.50 9.76
C ILE A 242 11.83 -13.32 8.37
N GLY A 243 11.69 -12.14 7.77
CA GLY A 243 12.28 -11.81 6.47
C GLY A 243 13.77 -11.43 6.50
N ILE A 244 14.37 -11.25 7.68
CA ILE A 244 15.78 -10.84 7.84
C ILE A 244 16.78 -11.70 7.05
N PRO A 245 16.62 -13.03 6.92
CA PRO A 245 17.54 -13.85 6.13
C PRO A 245 17.75 -13.35 4.70
N ALA A 246 16.75 -12.71 4.08
CA ALA A 246 16.88 -12.16 2.73
C ALA A 246 17.83 -10.95 2.62
N LEU A 247 18.25 -10.36 3.76
CA LEU A 247 19.19 -9.22 3.83
C LEU A 247 20.65 -9.67 4.04
N ILE A 248 20.90 -10.96 4.32
CA ILE A 248 22.21 -11.42 4.81
C ILE A 248 23.26 -11.44 3.69
N ASP A 249 22.84 -11.70 2.47
CA ASP A 249 23.75 -11.98 1.36
C ASP A 249 24.22 -10.72 0.61
N HIS A 250 23.77 -9.52 1.04
CA HIS A 250 24.14 -8.30 0.33
C HIS A 250 24.31 -7.10 1.26
N GLY A 251 25.38 -6.32 1.03
CA GLY A 251 25.69 -5.09 1.76
C GLY A 251 26.38 -5.30 3.11
N ASN A 252 26.49 -4.22 3.86
CA ASN A 252 27.10 -4.23 5.20
C ASN A 252 26.07 -4.61 6.26
N LEU A 253 26.09 -5.86 6.71
CA LEU A 253 25.16 -6.38 7.71
C LEU A 253 25.13 -5.58 9.01
N VAL A 254 26.26 -5.07 9.46
CA VAL A 254 26.34 -4.28 10.71
C VAL A 254 25.50 -3.01 10.56
N LEU A 255 25.63 -2.30 9.44
CA LEU A 255 24.82 -1.10 9.16
C LEU A 255 23.35 -1.47 8.97
N VAL A 256 23.03 -2.59 8.33
CA VAL A 256 21.65 -3.06 8.18
C VAL A 256 21.00 -3.29 9.55
N PHE A 257 21.69 -4.00 10.46
CA PHE A 257 21.17 -4.23 11.80
C PHE A 257 21.09 -2.94 12.63
N ILE A 258 22.10 -2.06 12.55
CA ILE A 258 22.06 -0.74 13.21
C ILE A 258 20.85 0.06 12.69
N GLY A 259 20.62 0.09 11.39
CA GLY A 259 19.48 0.78 10.80
C GLY A 259 18.14 0.25 11.29
N MET A 260 17.99 -1.07 11.43
CA MET A 260 16.78 -1.67 12.00
C MET A 260 16.59 -1.32 13.48
N VAL A 261 17.66 -1.31 14.27
CA VAL A 261 17.61 -0.96 15.70
C VAL A 261 17.32 0.53 15.91
N VAL A 262 17.93 1.40 15.11
CA VAL A 262 17.68 2.86 15.17
C VAL A 262 16.25 3.21 14.79
N ALA A 263 15.61 2.43 13.92
CA ALA A 263 14.24 2.64 13.48
C ALA A 263 13.20 2.32 14.59
N VAL A 264 13.52 1.42 15.51
CA VAL A 264 12.63 0.92 16.59
C VAL A 264 12.71 1.79 17.84
#